data_d2486976962f458f3cc9080c2c4ad18d
#
_entry.id   d2486976962f458f3cc9080c2c4ad18d
#
_cell.length_a   1.000
_cell.length_b   1.000
_cell.length_c   1.000
_cell.angle_alpha   90.00
_cell.angle_beta   90.00
_cell.angle_gamma   90.00
#
_symmetry.space_group_name_H-M   'P 1'
#
loop_
_entity.id
_entity.type
_entity.pdbx_description
1 polymer ?
#
loop_
_entity_poly.entity_id
_entity_poly.type
_entity_poly.pdbx_seq_one_letter_code
_entity_poly.pdbx_strand_id
1 'polypeptide(L)'
;QTDAQGKAVILNIPAGTYSLKCSLIGYNTVEKSNITIEAGKTTTLTITMQKTGIIMESVKVNAVSDMDVVPWQTLLSASMQNQYITPFNTEQYEAIKPNIFHSPLAEPLSTFSIDVDTGCYSNIRRILQQGQLPEPKSIRIEELVNYFAYNYPKPEGEHPFSVYTEMSVCPWNQNRNLVLIGLQAKKLDFSKAAPSNLVFLLDVSGSMDEPNKLPLVKASMKLLVDNLRDEDKIAIVVYAGAAGEVLPSTSARQKKDIYDAIDRLEAGGSTAGGAGIELAYKISEENFIKGGNNRIILCTDGDFNVGASSSAHLTQLIESKRNKGIYLTALGYGMGNYKDNTLELLADKGNGNYAYIDDISEAKKVLVNEMASTLYAVAKDVKLQIEFNPAHIKAYRLIGYENRLLNKEDFKDDTKDAGELGAGHCVTAVYEIIPTASKEPIPELDELKYQDIKISDEARKSPEALTVKLRYKLPDSDTSIPFEVPVMNKTIHLENASENYLFACSVIGYGMLLQDSQYKAALNWDMVKELATKNIGKDTEGYRTEFLKLIDLAAKLQEKQIREENRDFNKEY
;
A
#
# COMPACT_ATOMS: atom_id res chain seq x y z
N GLN A 1 1.25 -26.14 -21.26
CA GLN A 1 -0.08 -25.73 -21.75
C GLN A 1 -0.34 -26.35 -23.12
N THR A 2 -1.61 -26.62 -23.43
CA THR A 2 -2.02 -27.09 -24.75
C THR A 2 -2.31 -25.88 -25.66
N ASP A 3 -2.11 -26.09 -26.97
CA ASP A 3 -2.59 -25.13 -27.97
C ASP A 3 -4.13 -25.14 -28.12
N ALA A 4 -4.67 -24.28 -29.00
CA ALA A 4 -6.11 -24.16 -29.24
C ALA A 4 -6.75 -25.46 -29.80
N GLN A 5 -5.96 -26.41 -30.29
CA GLN A 5 -6.37 -27.74 -30.79
C GLN A 5 -6.24 -28.81 -29.71
N GLY A 6 -5.86 -28.44 -28.48
CA GLY A 6 -5.67 -29.34 -27.34
C GLY A 6 -4.36 -30.16 -27.39
N LYS A 7 -3.38 -29.75 -28.20
CA LYS A 7 -2.09 -30.42 -28.35
C LYS A 7 -1.02 -29.74 -27.50
N ALA A 8 -0.25 -30.56 -26.74
CA ALA A 8 0.94 -30.10 -26.02
C ALA A 8 2.15 -30.97 -26.42
N VAL A 9 3.32 -30.32 -26.50
CA VAL A 9 4.59 -31.01 -26.72
C VAL A 9 5.51 -30.67 -25.56
N ILE A 10 6.02 -31.68 -24.88
CA ILE A 10 7.01 -31.53 -23.80
C ILE A 10 8.33 -32.10 -24.33
N LEU A 11 9.34 -31.26 -24.42
CA LEU A 11 10.65 -31.59 -24.97
C LEU A 11 11.66 -31.92 -23.86
N ASN A 12 12.69 -32.69 -24.21
CA ASN A 12 13.86 -32.98 -23.36
C ASN A 12 13.53 -33.72 -22.04
N ILE A 13 12.54 -34.61 -22.07
CA ILE A 13 12.26 -35.48 -20.91
C ILE A 13 13.30 -36.60 -20.91
N PRO A 14 14.07 -36.82 -19.81
CA PRO A 14 14.98 -37.95 -19.70
C PRO A 14 14.26 -39.30 -19.86
N ALA A 15 14.98 -40.36 -20.28
CA ALA A 15 14.40 -41.71 -20.30
C ALA A 15 14.01 -42.15 -18.88
N GLY A 16 12.80 -42.67 -18.70
CA GLY A 16 12.27 -43.06 -17.39
C GLY A 16 10.76 -43.30 -17.41
N THR A 17 10.20 -43.64 -16.26
CA THR A 17 8.75 -43.84 -16.07
C THR A 17 8.16 -42.66 -15.33
N TYR A 18 7.07 -42.10 -15.87
CA TYR A 18 6.46 -40.83 -15.40
C TYR A 18 4.95 -40.99 -15.18
N SER A 19 4.39 -40.10 -14.40
CA SER A 19 2.95 -39.87 -14.31
C SER A 19 2.60 -38.53 -14.94
N LEU A 20 1.49 -38.46 -15.68
CA LEU A 20 0.97 -37.26 -16.30
C LEU A 20 -0.39 -36.92 -15.71
N LYS A 21 -0.52 -35.73 -15.16
CA LYS A 21 -1.77 -35.17 -14.64
C LYS A 21 -2.28 -34.08 -15.58
N CYS A 22 -3.49 -34.24 -16.09
CA CYS A 22 -4.17 -33.26 -16.93
C CYS A 22 -5.35 -32.67 -16.18
N SER A 23 -5.39 -31.33 -16.10
CA SER A 23 -6.50 -30.59 -15.50
C SER A 23 -6.95 -29.48 -16.43
N LEU A 24 -8.26 -29.29 -16.52
CA LEU A 24 -8.92 -28.22 -17.27
C LEU A 24 -10.17 -27.80 -16.50
N ILE A 25 -10.39 -26.49 -16.38
CA ILE A 25 -11.56 -25.92 -15.68
C ILE A 25 -12.85 -26.43 -16.33
N GLY A 26 -13.77 -26.94 -15.52
CA GLY A 26 -15.03 -27.55 -15.99
C GLY A 26 -14.91 -29.00 -16.45
N TYR A 27 -13.76 -29.64 -16.23
CA TYR A 27 -13.55 -31.06 -16.54
C TYR A 27 -12.92 -31.79 -15.36
N ASN A 28 -13.22 -33.08 -15.23
CA ASN A 28 -12.59 -33.93 -14.23
C ASN A 28 -11.10 -34.10 -14.55
N THR A 29 -10.27 -33.94 -13.52
CA THR A 29 -8.82 -34.16 -13.64
C THR A 29 -8.54 -35.64 -14.00
N VAL A 30 -7.69 -35.88 -14.98
CA VAL A 30 -7.27 -37.22 -15.42
C VAL A 30 -5.79 -37.39 -15.12
N GLU A 31 -5.45 -38.48 -14.42
CA GLU A 31 -4.09 -38.86 -14.14
C GLU A 31 -3.76 -40.21 -14.83
N LYS A 32 -2.66 -40.24 -15.58
CA LYS A 32 -2.10 -41.47 -16.18
C LYS A 32 -0.73 -41.75 -15.58
N SER A 33 -0.58 -42.85 -14.91
CA SER A 33 0.67 -43.34 -14.34
C SER A 33 1.36 -44.35 -15.25
N ASN A 34 2.63 -44.66 -14.97
CA ASN A 34 3.47 -45.65 -15.67
C ASN A 34 3.70 -45.35 -17.17
N ILE A 35 3.88 -44.08 -17.53
CA ILE A 35 4.23 -43.68 -18.89
C ILE A 35 5.73 -43.83 -19.06
N THR A 36 6.16 -44.78 -19.91
CA THR A 36 7.57 -44.98 -20.19
C THR A 36 8.05 -44.09 -21.31
N ILE A 37 9.10 -43.33 -21.06
CA ILE A 37 9.82 -42.50 -22.04
C ILE A 37 11.13 -43.17 -22.36
N GLU A 38 11.38 -43.46 -23.64
CA GLU A 38 12.62 -44.04 -24.13
C GLU A 38 13.50 -42.98 -24.81
N ALA A 39 14.81 -43.09 -24.64
CA ALA A 39 15.74 -42.15 -25.24
C ALA A 39 15.63 -42.12 -26.77
N GLY A 40 15.53 -40.95 -27.36
CA GLY A 40 15.45 -40.74 -28.81
C GLY A 40 14.10 -41.10 -29.45
N LYS A 41 13.09 -41.45 -28.66
CA LYS A 41 11.73 -41.72 -29.18
C LYS A 41 10.71 -40.68 -28.68
N THR A 42 9.66 -40.47 -29.48
CA THR A 42 8.51 -39.64 -29.10
C THR A 42 7.38 -40.55 -28.61
N THR A 43 6.92 -40.33 -27.38
CA THR A 43 5.74 -41.01 -26.82
C THR A 43 4.52 -40.11 -27.02
N THR A 44 3.51 -40.61 -27.74
CA THR A 44 2.25 -39.86 -27.97
C THR A 44 1.14 -40.41 -27.09
N LEU A 45 0.44 -39.54 -26.39
CA LEU A 45 -0.67 -39.88 -25.50
C LEU A 45 -1.91 -39.11 -25.89
N THR A 46 -3.05 -39.77 -25.94
CA THR A 46 -4.36 -39.11 -26.06
C THR A 46 -5.08 -39.22 -24.72
N ILE A 47 -5.55 -38.06 -24.23
CA ILE A 47 -6.28 -37.98 -22.98
C ILE A 47 -7.64 -37.36 -23.25
N THR A 48 -8.70 -38.08 -22.91
CA THR A 48 -10.07 -37.60 -23.02
C THR A 48 -10.57 -37.16 -21.63
N MET A 49 -10.93 -35.91 -21.50
CA MET A 49 -11.45 -35.36 -20.25
C MET A 49 -12.99 -35.26 -20.31
N GLN A 50 -13.67 -35.55 -19.21
CA GLN A 50 -15.12 -35.48 -19.10
C GLN A 50 -15.52 -34.18 -18.41
N LYS A 51 -16.53 -33.46 -18.93
CA LYS A 51 -17.08 -32.26 -18.28
C LYS A 51 -17.65 -32.61 -16.91
N THR A 52 -17.32 -31.79 -15.93
CA THR A 52 -17.94 -31.87 -14.59
C THR A 52 -19.33 -31.27 -14.69
N GLY A 53 -20.37 -32.09 -14.52
CA GLY A 53 -21.74 -31.58 -14.35
C GLY A 53 -21.82 -30.89 -12.99
N ILE A 54 -22.25 -29.63 -12.97
CA ILE A 54 -22.45 -28.88 -11.71
C ILE A 54 -23.72 -29.43 -11.06
N ILE A 55 -23.58 -30.37 -10.12
CA ILE A 55 -24.54 -30.67 -9.09
C ILE A 55 -23.78 -30.57 -7.77
N MET A 56 -24.06 -29.52 -7.01
CA MET A 56 -23.54 -29.36 -5.65
C MET A 56 -24.34 -30.30 -4.70
N GLU A 57 -23.80 -31.51 -4.48
CA GLU A 57 -24.12 -32.29 -3.28
C GLU A 57 -22.91 -32.32 -2.36
N SER A 58 -23.13 -32.05 -1.09
CA SER A 58 -22.11 -32.04 -0.04
C SER A 58 -21.46 -33.42 0.06
N VAL A 59 -20.15 -33.47 -0.20
CA VAL A 59 -19.34 -34.68 0.01
C VAL A 59 -18.86 -34.69 1.46
N LYS A 60 -19.40 -35.61 2.28
CA LYS A 60 -18.79 -36.00 3.55
C LYS A 60 -17.60 -36.90 3.26
N VAL A 61 -16.40 -36.43 3.58
CA VAL A 61 -15.21 -37.28 3.56
C VAL A 61 -15.13 -38.05 4.88
N ASN A 62 -15.42 -39.34 4.84
CA ASN A 62 -15.06 -40.25 5.92
C ASN A 62 -13.62 -40.74 5.68
N ALA A 63 -12.70 -40.37 6.55
CA ALA A 63 -11.37 -40.95 6.56
C ALA A 63 -11.46 -42.40 7.08
N VAL A 64 -11.09 -43.37 6.23
CA VAL A 64 -10.81 -44.74 6.65
C VAL A 64 -9.31 -44.83 6.94
N SER A 65 -8.98 -45.07 8.19
CA SER A 65 -7.64 -45.31 8.66
C SER A 65 -7.33 -46.82 8.52
N ASP A 66 -6.48 -47.18 7.58
CA ASP A 66 -5.68 -48.38 7.67
C ASP A 66 -4.19 -47.98 7.49
N MET A 67 -3.56 -47.66 8.57
CA MET A 67 -2.10 -47.64 8.68
C MET A 67 -1.66 -48.61 9.75
N ASP A 68 -0.91 -49.63 9.34
CA ASP A 68 -0.17 -50.50 10.21
C ASP A 68 0.70 -49.69 11.19
N VAL A 69 0.47 -49.89 12.48
CA VAL A 69 1.16 -49.21 13.56
C VAL A 69 2.59 -49.74 13.65
N VAL A 70 3.56 -49.02 13.12
CA VAL A 70 4.97 -49.20 13.48
C VAL A 70 5.21 -48.49 14.81
N PRO A 71 5.79 -49.18 15.83
CA PRO A 71 5.98 -48.54 17.15
C PRO A 71 6.93 -47.34 17.04
N TRP A 72 6.46 -46.17 17.41
CA TRP A 72 7.15 -44.88 17.32
C TRP A 72 8.40 -44.71 18.20
N GLN A 73 8.75 -45.72 19.00
CA GLN A 73 9.97 -45.74 19.80
C GLN A 73 11.27 -45.94 19.00
N THR A 74 11.22 -46.34 17.73
CA THR A 74 12.41 -46.58 16.89
C THR A 74 12.83 -45.36 16.08
N LEU A 75 12.05 -44.25 16.10
CA LEU A 75 12.34 -42.99 15.39
C LEU A 75 12.98 -41.92 16.26
N LEU A 76 13.23 -42.19 17.52
CA LEU A 76 13.77 -41.21 18.48
C LEU A 76 15.30 -41.15 18.57
N SER A 77 16.04 -41.90 17.74
CA SER A 77 17.51 -41.92 17.80
C SER A 77 18.22 -41.42 16.54
N ALA A 78 17.50 -40.83 15.59
CA ALA A 78 18.13 -40.22 14.43
C ALA A 78 17.77 -38.71 14.40
N SER A 79 18.73 -37.89 14.83
CA SER A 79 18.81 -36.44 14.55
C SER A 79 17.66 -35.57 15.07
N MET A 80 17.65 -35.27 16.36
CA MET A 80 17.21 -33.95 16.83
C MET A 80 18.25 -32.91 16.39
N GLN A 81 18.38 -32.62 15.14
CA GLN A 81 18.74 -31.28 14.67
C GLN A 81 17.42 -30.54 14.49
N ASN A 82 17.15 -29.63 15.42
CA ASN A 82 16.15 -28.57 15.28
C ASN A 82 16.52 -27.75 14.01
N GLN A 83 16.14 -28.21 12.84
CA GLN A 83 15.87 -27.29 11.74
C GLN A 83 14.56 -26.61 12.12
N TYR A 84 14.66 -25.41 12.69
CA TYR A 84 13.59 -24.45 12.57
C TYR A 84 13.33 -24.31 11.08
N ILE A 85 12.22 -24.86 10.60
CA ILE A 85 11.66 -24.49 9.30
C ILE A 85 11.23 -23.04 9.49
N THR A 86 12.11 -22.09 9.22
CA THR A 86 11.72 -20.71 9.02
C THR A 86 10.71 -20.74 7.89
N PRO A 87 9.48 -20.26 8.09
CA PRO A 87 8.53 -20.15 6.99
C PRO A 87 9.24 -19.40 5.85
N PHE A 88 9.12 -19.93 4.64
CA PHE A 88 9.77 -19.35 3.47
C PHE A 88 9.12 -17.99 3.22
N ASN A 89 9.73 -16.92 3.74
CA ASN A 89 9.24 -15.57 3.54
C ASN A 89 9.59 -15.14 2.11
N THR A 90 8.55 -14.99 1.27
CA THR A 90 8.66 -14.54 -0.12
C THR A 90 8.11 -13.13 -0.31
N GLU A 91 7.90 -12.39 0.77
CA GLU A 91 7.45 -11.00 0.72
C GLU A 91 8.42 -10.16 -0.13
N GLN A 92 7.86 -9.31 -0.97
CA GLN A 92 8.63 -8.47 -1.87
C GLN A 92 8.29 -7.00 -1.63
N TYR A 93 9.33 -6.23 -1.35
CA TYR A 93 9.28 -4.78 -1.21
C TYR A 93 10.18 -4.14 -2.26
N GLU A 94 9.73 -3.05 -2.86
CA GLU A 94 10.55 -2.29 -3.78
C GLU A 94 11.68 -1.58 -3.02
N ALA A 95 12.90 -1.68 -3.54
CA ALA A 95 14.04 -1.01 -2.95
C ALA A 95 13.95 0.49 -3.18
N ILE A 96 13.72 1.26 -2.11
CA ILE A 96 13.66 2.71 -2.15
C ILE A 96 15.09 3.28 -2.23
N LYS A 97 15.30 4.21 -3.18
CA LYS A 97 16.51 5.02 -3.24
C LYS A 97 16.21 6.37 -2.57
N PRO A 98 16.75 6.63 -1.36
CA PRO A 98 16.44 7.86 -0.63
C PRO A 98 16.72 9.12 -1.43
N ASN A 99 15.84 10.11 -1.29
CA ASN A 99 16.04 11.43 -1.86
C ASN A 99 17.33 12.08 -1.31
N ILE A 100 18.06 12.77 -2.19
CA ILE A 100 19.29 13.50 -1.85
C ILE A 100 19.02 15.00 -1.70
N PHE A 101 19.99 15.74 -1.20
CA PHE A 101 19.93 17.19 -1.20
C PHE A 101 20.19 17.76 -2.61
N HIS A 102 19.30 18.66 -3.04
CA HIS A 102 19.38 19.42 -4.29
C HIS A 102 19.65 20.89 -4.00
N SER A 103 20.42 21.55 -4.86
CA SER A 103 20.61 22.99 -4.80
C SER A 103 19.52 23.70 -5.61
N PRO A 104 18.79 24.70 -5.05
CA PRO A 104 17.82 25.48 -5.80
C PRO A 104 18.41 26.25 -6.98
N LEU A 105 19.73 26.46 -7.00
CA LEU A 105 20.42 27.08 -8.13
C LEU A 105 20.46 26.18 -9.36
N ALA A 106 20.55 24.85 -9.17
CA ALA A 106 20.54 23.88 -10.26
C ALA A 106 19.11 23.34 -10.51
N GLU A 107 18.41 23.03 -9.43
CA GLU A 107 17.08 22.44 -9.44
C GLU A 107 16.15 23.25 -8.54
N PRO A 108 15.52 24.33 -9.05
CA PRO A 108 14.68 25.19 -8.22
C PRO A 108 13.31 24.57 -7.89
N LEU A 109 12.91 23.51 -8.60
CA LEU A 109 11.59 22.89 -8.52
C LEU A 109 11.68 21.45 -8.04
N SER A 110 10.81 21.10 -7.09
CA SER A 110 10.54 19.72 -6.67
C SER A 110 9.08 19.40 -6.92
N THR A 111 8.79 18.38 -7.72
CA THR A 111 7.43 18.02 -8.14
C THR A 111 7.11 16.59 -7.72
N PHE A 112 5.93 16.38 -7.12
CA PHE A 112 5.48 15.07 -6.69
C PHE A 112 3.94 14.96 -6.64
N SER A 113 3.44 13.72 -6.67
CA SER A 113 2.03 13.38 -6.43
C SER A 113 1.76 13.26 -4.93
N ILE A 114 0.54 13.62 -4.50
CA ILE A 114 0.12 13.43 -3.11
C ILE A 114 -0.38 12.02 -2.81
N ASP A 115 -0.35 11.13 -3.77
CA ASP A 115 -0.79 9.76 -3.59
C ASP A 115 0.04 9.07 -2.52
N VAL A 116 -0.58 8.73 -1.40
CA VAL A 116 0.09 8.11 -0.26
C VAL A 116 -0.80 7.03 0.33
N ASP A 117 -0.32 5.81 0.26
CA ASP A 117 -0.89 4.68 0.96
C ASP A 117 -0.48 4.65 2.44
N THR A 118 -1.02 3.74 3.21
CA THR A 118 -0.71 3.60 4.65
C THR A 118 -0.25 2.20 5.04
N GLY A 119 -0.06 1.31 4.06
CA GLY A 119 0.27 -0.09 4.26
C GLY A 119 1.58 -0.34 5.00
N CYS A 120 2.57 0.55 4.83
CA CYS A 120 3.87 0.44 5.49
C CYS A 120 3.76 0.44 7.03
N TYR A 121 2.89 1.26 7.63
CA TYR A 121 2.75 1.33 9.08
C TYR A 121 2.23 0.01 9.67
N SER A 122 1.15 -0.54 9.13
CA SER A 122 0.56 -1.81 9.60
C SER A 122 1.51 -3.00 9.35
N ASN A 123 2.28 -2.99 8.26
CA ASN A 123 3.33 -3.98 8.03
C ASN A 123 4.45 -3.90 9.08
N ILE A 124 4.96 -2.70 9.38
CA ILE A 124 5.97 -2.50 10.42
C ILE A 124 5.44 -2.96 11.78
N ARG A 125 4.21 -2.60 12.14
CA ARG A 125 3.55 -3.04 13.36
C ARG A 125 3.55 -4.55 13.48
N ARG A 126 3.10 -5.25 12.44
CA ARG A 126 3.09 -6.71 12.38
C ARG A 126 4.48 -7.32 12.59
N ILE A 127 5.49 -6.85 11.85
CA ILE A 127 6.86 -7.37 11.90
C ILE A 127 7.47 -7.17 13.30
N LEU A 128 7.30 -5.99 13.88
CA LEU A 128 7.79 -5.69 15.23
C LEU A 128 7.10 -6.55 16.29
N GLN A 129 5.78 -6.77 16.18
CA GLN A 129 5.02 -7.63 17.10
C GLN A 129 5.48 -9.11 17.02
N GLN A 130 6.02 -9.53 15.88
CA GLN A 130 6.67 -10.84 15.72
C GLN A 130 8.09 -10.90 16.32
N GLY A 131 8.57 -9.79 16.88
CA GLY A 131 9.89 -9.72 17.49
C GLY A 131 11.03 -9.58 16.49
N GLN A 132 10.75 -9.08 15.30
CA GLN A 132 11.71 -8.85 14.21
C GLN A 132 11.78 -7.35 13.87
N LEU A 133 12.92 -6.91 13.36
CA LEU A 133 13.02 -5.57 12.74
C LEU A 133 12.62 -5.66 11.27
N PRO A 134 11.89 -4.67 10.75
CA PRO A 134 11.57 -4.60 9.33
C PRO A 134 12.84 -4.39 8.49
N GLU A 135 12.80 -4.83 7.25
CA GLU A 135 13.91 -4.59 6.31
C GLU A 135 14.00 -3.08 6.01
N PRO A 136 15.18 -2.42 6.15
CA PRO A 136 15.30 -0.97 5.99
C PRO A 136 14.70 -0.42 4.69
N LYS A 137 14.81 -1.18 3.59
CA LYS A 137 14.26 -0.79 2.28
C LYS A 137 12.74 -0.89 2.16
N SER A 138 12.06 -1.55 3.12
CA SER A 138 10.59 -1.63 3.15
C SER A 138 9.94 -0.42 3.85
N ILE A 139 10.73 0.48 4.40
CA ILE A 139 10.25 1.62 5.19
C ILE A 139 9.95 2.80 4.27
N ARG A 140 8.70 3.22 4.20
CA ARG A 140 8.24 4.39 3.46
C ARG A 140 7.82 5.47 4.45
N ILE A 141 8.67 6.50 4.60
CA ILE A 141 8.46 7.53 5.64
C ILE A 141 7.20 8.33 5.38
N GLU A 142 6.88 8.63 4.12
CA GLU A 142 5.64 9.30 3.74
C GLU A 142 4.39 8.54 4.20
N GLU A 143 4.38 7.20 4.07
CA GLU A 143 3.26 6.37 4.52
C GLU A 143 3.15 6.36 6.05
N LEU A 144 4.28 6.34 6.77
CA LEU A 144 4.29 6.44 8.22
C LEU A 144 3.69 7.77 8.70
N VAL A 145 4.13 8.88 8.10
CA VAL A 145 3.64 10.21 8.46
C VAL A 145 2.16 10.34 8.16
N ASN A 146 1.70 9.84 7.02
CA ASN A 146 0.32 9.96 6.57
C ASN A 146 -0.63 8.90 7.17
N TYR A 147 -0.11 7.94 7.93
CA TYR A 147 -0.93 7.04 8.75
C TYR A 147 -1.73 7.77 9.84
N PHE A 148 -1.23 8.91 10.30
CA PHE A 148 -1.82 9.69 11.37
C PHE A 148 -2.62 10.89 10.85
N ALA A 149 -3.75 11.15 11.48
CA ALA A 149 -4.49 12.37 11.24
C ALA A 149 -3.84 13.54 12.01
N TYR A 150 -3.72 14.68 11.31
CA TYR A 150 -3.24 15.95 11.86
C TYR A 150 -4.38 16.96 11.98
N ASN A 151 -4.28 17.87 12.94
CA ASN A 151 -5.31 18.90 13.14
C ASN A 151 -4.97 20.17 12.36
N TYR A 152 -5.02 20.06 11.02
CA TYR A 152 -4.84 21.24 10.16
C TYR A 152 -6.10 22.09 10.07
N PRO A 153 -5.99 23.40 9.74
CA PRO A 153 -7.13 24.27 9.52
C PRO A 153 -8.05 23.70 8.42
N LYS A 154 -9.36 23.78 8.65
CA LYS A 154 -10.35 23.37 7.64
C LYS A 154 -10.35 24.34 6.47
N PRO A 155 -10.69 23.89 5.24
CA PRO A 155 -10.85 24.78 4.11
C PRO A 155 -12.05 25.71 4.31
N GLU A 156 -11.82 27.03 4.15
CA GLU A 156 -12.85 28.08 4.29
C GLU A 156 -13.21 28.73 2.95
N GLY A 157 -12.48 28.42 1.86
CA GLY A 157 -12.63 29.03 0.54
C GLY A 157 -13.33 28.16 -0.48
N GLU A 158 -13.13 28.51 -1.76
CA GLU A 158 -13.67 27.79 -2.93
C GLU A 158 -12.96 26.46 -3.19
N HIS A 159 -11.71 26.33 -2.72
CA HIS A 159 -10.93 25.10 -2.88
C HIS A 159 -11.46 23.98 -1.97
N PRO A 160 -11.47 22.71 -2.44
CA PRO A 160 -11.97 21.59 -1.64
C PRO A 160 -11.02 21.17 -0.51
N PHE A 161 -9.88 21.83 -0.37
CA PHE A 161 -8.90 21.61 0.69
C PHE A 161 -8.18 22.91 1.06
N SER A 162 -7.62 22.95 2.25
CA SER A 162 -6.71 24.01 2.72
C SER A 162 -5.27 23.52 2.68
N VAL A 163 -4.34 24.50 2.64
CA VAL A 163 -2.89 24.25 2.76
C VAL A 163 -2.39 24.90 4.05
N TYR A 164 -1.73 24.12 4.87
CA TYR A 164 -1.03 24.55 6.07
C TYR A 164 0.46 24.43 5.86
N THR A 165 1.23 25.43 6.27
CA THR A 165 2.69 25.38 6.19
C THR A 165 3.32 25.84 7.50
N GLU A 166 4.36 25.11 7.94
CA GLU A 166 5.14 25.48 9.12
C GLU A 166 6.62 25.21 8.88
N MET A 167 7.47 26.19 9.16
CA MET A 167 8.92 26.05 9.08
C MET A 167 9.54 26.23 10.46
N SER A 168 10.22 25.21 10.95
CA SER A 168 10.91 25.23 12.23
C SER A 168 12.28 24.56 12.16
N VAL A 169 13.08 24.71 13.21
CA VAL A 169 14.39 24.08 13.32
C VAL A 169 14.25 22.55 13.31
N CYS A 170 15.15 21.85 12.60
CA CYS A 170 15.18 20.40 12.57
C CYS A 170 15.62 19.85 13.95
N PRO A 171 14.83 18.98 14.62
CA PRO A 171 15.16 18.49 15.97
C PRO A 171 16.49 17.75 16.05
N TRP A 172 16.90 17.04 15.01
CA TRP A 172 18.13 16.22 14.97
C TRP A 172 19.32 16.89 14.32
N ASN A 173 19.14 18.10 13.72
CA ASN A 173 20.23 18.89 13.17
C ASN A 173 19.89 20.38 13.20
N GLN A 174 20.44 21.11 14.16
CA GLN A 174 20.17 22.55 14.35
C GLN A 174 20.66 23.45 13.21
N ASN A 175 21.48 22.94 12.30
CA ASN A 175 21.91 23.68 11.11
C ASN A 175 20.91 23.62 9.94
N ARG A 176 19.82 22.86 10.12
CA ARG A 176 18.76 22.63 9.14
C ARG A 176 17.41 23.05 9.70
N ASN A 177 16.50 23.33 8.79
CA ASN A 177 15.08 23.48 9.13
C ASN A 177 14.27 22.38 8.45
N LEU A 178 13.09 22.10 8.99
CA LEU A 178 12.07 21.32 8.29
C LEU A 178 10.93 22.26 7.91
N VAL A 179 10.39 22.02 6.70
CA VAL A 179 9.17 22.68 6.22
C VAL A 179 8.09 21.63 6.10
N LEU A 180 7.12 21.70 6.97
CA LEU A 180 5.92 20.86 6.93
C LEU A 180 4.90 21.52 6.01
N ILE A 181 4.35 20.76 5.08
CA ILE A 181 3.26 21.13 4.17
C ILE A 181 2.12 20.15 4.44
N GLY A 182 1.01 20.66 4.98
CA GLY A 182 -0.18 19.89 5.29
C GLY A 182 -1.35 20.28 4.39
N LEU A 183 -2.01 19.32 3.79
CA LEU A 183 -3.28 19.49 3.07
C LEU A 183 -4.41 18.95 3.94
N GLN A 184 -5.50 19.71 4.10
CA GLN A 184 -6.71 19.24 4.78
C GLN A 184 -7.89 19.27 3.84
N ALA A 185 -8.42 18.12 3.49
CA ALA A 185 -9.62 18.02 2.67
C ALA A 185 -10.89 18.41 3.42
N LYS A 186 -11.86 18.93 2.68
CA LYS A 186 -13.20 19.21 3.17
C LYS A 186 -13.88 17.91 3.63
N LYS A 187 -14.47 17.93 4.81
CA LYS A 187 -15.29 16.82 5.28
C LYS A 187 -16.61 16.76 4.52
N LEU A 188 -16.99 15.58 4.08
CA LEU A 188 -18.33 15.33 3.54
C LEU A 188 -19.28 14.91 4.67
N ASP A 189 -20.51 15.35 4.56
CA ASP A 189 -21.62 14.80 5.32
C ASP A 189 -22.04 13.48 4.61
N PHE A 190 -21.59 12.36 5.15
CA PHE A 190 -21.83 11.05 4.57
C PHE A 190 -23.32 10.76 4.33
N SER A 191 -24.21 11.31 5.16
CA SER A 191 -25.65 11.14 4.98
C SER A 191 -26.19 11.76 3.69
N LYS A 192 -25.44 12.69 3.08
CA LYS A 192 -25.78 13.37 1.82
C LYS A 192 -24.92 12.93 0.63
N ALA A 193 -23.97 12.04 0.87
CA ALA A 193 -23.13 11.52 -0.19
C ALA A 193 -23.94 10.70 -1.19
N ALA A 194 -23.48 10.61 -2.43
CA ALA A 194 -24.13 9.77 -3.44
C ALA A 194 -24.08 8.28 -3.03
N PRO A 195 -25.06 7.45 -3.45
CA PRO A 195 -25.07 6.03 -3.11
C PRO A 195 -23.85 5.29 -3.66
N SER A 196 -23.44 4.24 -2.96
CA SER A 196 -22.34 3.37 -3.36
C SER A 196 -22.83 2.06 -3.99
N ASN A 197 -22.13 1.63 -5.05
CA ASN A 197 -22.21 0.30 -5.65
C ASN A 197 -20.87 -0.39 -5.42
N LEU A 198 -20.78 -1.22 -4.39
CA LEU A 198 -19.56 -1.87 -3.94
C LEU A 198 -19.55 -3.33 -4.37
N VAL A 199 -18.51 -3.75 -5.07
CA VAL A 199 -18.31 -5.15 -5.45
C VAL A 199 -17.08 -5.67 -4.71
N PHE A 200 -17.27 -6.54 -3.73
CA PHE A 200 -16.18 -7.25 -3.09
C PHE A 200 -15.66 -8.35 -4.01
N LEU A 201 -14.37 -8.33 -4.27
CA LEU A 201 -13.64 -9.38 -4.99
C LEU A 201 -12.70 -10.08 -4.01
N LEU A 202 -13.07 -11.28 -3.59
CA LEU A 202 -12.42 -11.96 -2.48
C LEU A 202 -11.61 -13.15 -2.96
N ASP A 203 -10.37 -13.20 -2.53
CA ASP A 203 -9.57 -14.40 -2.59
C ASP A 203 -10.11 -15.43 -1.57
N VAL A 204 -10.47 -16.61 -2.07
CA VAL A 204 -10.88 -17.75 -1.25
C VAL A 204 -10.01 -18.98 -1.58
N SER A 205 -8.79 -18.76 -2.08
CA SER A 205 -7.82 -19.83 -2.31
C SER A 205 -7.42 -20.53 -1.00
N GLY A 206 -6.81 -21.72 -1.10
CA GLY A 206 -6.42 -22.49 0.08
C GLY A 206 -5.43 -21.77 1.00
N SER A 207 -4.64 -20.82 0.48
CA SER A 207 -3.74 -19.99 1.28
C SER A 207 -4.48 -19.04 2.24
N MET A 208 -5.77 -18.75 1.99
CA MET A 208 -6.60 -17.84 2.78
C MET A 208 -7.18 -18.46 4.07
N ASP A 209 -6.89 -19.71 4.40
CA ASP A 209 -7.47 -20.41 5.56
C ASP A 209 -6.86 -20.02 6.93
N GLU A 210 -5.94 -19.07 6.96
CA GLU A 210 -5.34 -18.60 8.21
C GLU A 210 -6.20 -17.55 8.93
N PRO A 211 -6.14 -17.44 10.28
CA PRO A 211 -6.97 -16.50 11.06
C PRO A 211 -6.86 -15.03 10.65
N ASN A 212 -5.68 -14.60 10.20
CA ASN A 212 -5.38 -13.24 9.73
C ASN A 212 -5.65 -13.02 8.23
N LYS A 213 -6.34 -13.96 7.57
CA LYS A 213 -6.71 -13.91 6.16
C LYS A 213 -8.24 -13.95 6.01
N LEU A 214 -8.86 -14.99 5.43
CA LEU A 214 -10.30 -15.03 5.18
C LEU A 214 -11.17 -14.77 6.42
N PRO A 215 -10.87 -15.30 7.62
CA PRO A 215 -11.62 -14.95 8.83
C PRO A 215 -11.58 -13.45 9.14
N LEU A 216 -10.42 -12.79 8.99
CA LEU A 216 -10.27 -11.35 9.17
C LEU A 216 -10.99 -10.56 8.06
N VAL A 217 -10.92 -11.01 6.78
CA VAL A 217 -11.71 -10.44 5.67
C VAL A 217 -13.19 -10.46 5.99
N LYS A 218 -13.74 -11.58 6.45
CA LYS A 218 -15.16 -11.71 6.83
C LYS A 218 -15.55 -10.73 7.94
N ALA A 219 -14.70 -10.59 8.97
CA ALA A 219 -14.91 -9.62 10.04
C ALA A 219 -14.85 -8.17 9.53
N SER A 220 -13.88 -7.86 8.67
CA SER A 220 -13.70 -6.54 8.04
C SER A 220 -14.91 -6.15 7.19
N MET A 221 -15.43 -7.07 6.37
CA MET A 221 -16.62 -6.84 5.56
C MET A 221 -17.85 -6.53 6.43
N LYS A 222 -18.05 -7.27 7.53
CA LYS A 222 -19.16 -7.01 8.44
C LYS A 222 -19.07 -5.62 9.08
N LEU A 223 -17.86 -5.17 9.47
CA LEU A 223 -17.67 -3.81 9.95
C LEU A 223 -18.08 -2.75 8.92
N LEU A 224 -17.71 -2.94 7.65
CA LEU A 224 -18.14 -2.01 6.60
C LEU A 224 -19.66 -2.05 6.40
N VAL A 225 -20.27 -3.24 6.29
CA VAL A 225 -21.73 -3.42 6.09
C VAL A 225 -22.55 -2.75 7.20
N ASP A 226 -22.05 -2.79 8.44
CA ASP A 226 -22.72 -2.13 9.57
C ASP A 226 -22.81 -0.62 9.42
N ASN A 227 -21.89 -0.01 8.70
CA ASN A 227 -21.76 1.43 8.51
C ASN A 227 -22.31 1.93 7.16
N LEU A 228 -22.76 1.05 6.29
CA LEU A 228 -23.42 1.42 5.03
C LEU A 228 -24.87 1.86 5.23
N ARG A 229 -25.34 2.69 4.30
CA ARG A 229 -26.70 3.22 4.28
C ARG A 229 -27.63 2.28 3.50
N ASP A 230 -28.93 2.37 3.72
CA ASP A 230 -29.93 1.53 3.06
C ASP A 230 -29.90 1.61 1.52
N GLU A 231 -29.51 2.76 0.97
CA GLU A 231 -29.37 2.99 -0.47
C GLU A 231 -28.09 2.45 -1.10
N ASP A 232 -27.06 2.15 -0.30
CA ASP A 232 -25.83 1.54 -0.79
C ASP A 232 -26.07 0.07 -1.15
N LYS A 233 -25.31 -0.44 -2.13
CA LYS A 233 -25.43 -1.81 -2.63
C LYS A 233 -24.10 -2.55 -2.50
N ILE A 234 -24.20 -3.84 -2.25
CA ILE A 234 -23.06 -4.77 -2.14
C ILE A 234 -23.28 -5.96 -3.06
N ALA A 235 -22.26 -6.35 -3.80
CA ALA A 235 -22.15 -7.66 -4.42
C ALA A 235 -20.88 -8.37 -3.90
N ILE A 236 -20.88 -9.70 -3.90
CA ILE A 236 -19.73 -10.51 -3.48
C ILE A 236 -19.35 -11.45 -4.61
N VAL A 237 -18.14 -11.30 -5.11
CA VAL A 237 -17.48 -12.17 -6.08
C VAL A 237 -16.29 -12.84 -5.40
N VAL A 238 -16.16 -14.14 -5.59
CA VAL A 238 -15.01 -14.90 -5.09
C VAL A 238 -14.19 -15.41 -6.25
N TYR A 239 -12.90 -15.61 -6.01
CA TYR A 239 -12.04 -16.32 -6.92
C TYR A 239 -11.11 -17.28 -6.17
N ALA A 240 -10.90 -18.42 -6.77
CA ALA A 240 -9.94 -19.45 -6.39
C ALA A 240 -9.58 -20.26 -7.65
N GLY A 241 -9.87 -21.56 -7.72
CA GLY A 241 -9.78 -22.36 -8.96
C GLY A 241 -10.74 -21.92 -10.08
N ALA A 242 -11.80 -21.20 -9.73
CA ALA A 242 -12.79 -20.55 -10.62
C ALA A 242 -13.30 -19.26 -9.98
N ALA A 243 -13.88 -18.37 -10.78
CA ALA A 243 -14.59 -17.19 -10.29
C ALA A 243 -16.08 -17.48 -10.16
N GLY A 244 -16.73 -16.89 -9.15
CA GLY A 244 -18.16 -17.05 -8.92
C GLY A 244 -18.80 -15.88 -8.19
N GLU A 245 -20.05 -15.58 -8.51
CA GLU A 245 -20.89 -14.64 -7.78
C GLU A 245 -21.54 -15.36 -6.58
N VAL A 246 -21.20 -14.92 -5.36
CA VAL A 246 -21.74 -15.47 -4.11
C VAL A 246 -22.97 -14.70 -3.63
N LEU A 247 -22.96 -13.39 -3.87
CA LEU A 247 -24.07 -12.49 -3.56
C LEU A 247 -24.26 -11.53 -4.73
N PRO A 248 -25.43 -11.54 -5.41
CA PRO A 248 -25.75 -10.53 -6.41
C PRO A 248 -25.88 -9.15 -5.76
N SER A 249 -25.90 -8.08 -6.57
CA SER A 249 -26.04 -6.72 -6.07
C SER A 249 -27.25 -6.57 -5.17
N THR A 250 -27.00 -6.44 -3.87
CA THR A 250 -27.97 -6.46 -2.78
C THR A 250 -27.92 -5.14 -2.01
N SER A 251 -29.08 -4.52 -1.69
CA SER A 251 -29.14 -3.32 -0.87
C SER A 251 -28.59 -3.60 0.53
N ALA A 252 -27.78 -2.66 1.08
CA ALA A 252 -27.24 -2.75 2.44
C ALA A 252 -28.34 -2.83 3.53
N ARG A 253 -29.58 -2.48 3.20
CA ARG A 253 -30.75 -2.72 4.06
C ARG A 253 -30.96 -4.21 4.37
N GLN A 254 -30.58 -5.11 3.47
CA GLN A 254 -30.71 -6.56 3.59
C GLN A 254 -29.50 -7.17 4.32
N LYS A 255 -29.12 -6.61 5.48
CA LYS A 255 -27.91 -7.00 6.22
C LYS A 255 -27.83 -8.49 6.50
N LYS A 256 -28.99 -9.13 6.79
CA LYS A 256 -29.02 -10.55 7.07
C LYS A 256 -28.57 -11.40 5.88
N ASP A 257 -29.07 -11.10 4.68
CA ASP A 257 -28.70 -11.86 3.48
C ASP A 257 -27.21 -11.67 3.13
N ILE A 258 -26.68 -10.45 3.36
CA ILE A 258 -25.28 -10.13 3.18
C ILE A 258 -24.43 -10.90 4.20
N TYR A 259 -24.80 -10.92 5.48
CA TYR A 259 -24.07 -11.66 6.51
C TYR A 259 -24.11 -13.17 6.27
N ASP A 260 -25.27 -13.72 5.90
CA ASP A 260 -25.41 -15.14 5.57
C ASP A 260 -24.49 -15.51 4.37
N ALA A 261 -24.31 -14.61 3.40
CA ALA A 261 -23.39 -14.82 2.29
C ALA A 261 -21.92 -14.76 2.74
N ILE A 262 -21.54 -13.78 3.58
CA ILE A 262 -20.18 -13.66 4.14
C ILE A 262 -19.85 -14.90 4.99
N ASP A 263 -20.78 -15.37 5.81
CA ASP A 263 -20.54 -16.50 6.72
C ASP A 263 -20.34 -17.82 5.99
N ARG A 264 -20.93 -17.99 4.80
CA ARG A 264 -20.75 -19.18 3.95
C ARG A 264 -19.42 -19.22 3.18
N LEU A 265 -18.63 -18.16 3.19
CA LEU A 265 -17.34 -18.17 2.50
C LEU A 265 -16.38 -19.17 3.16
N GLU A 266 -15.75 -20.00 2.39
CA GLU A 266 -14.78 -21.00 2.83
C GLU A 266 -13.53 -20.92 1.94
N ALA A 267 -12.35 -21.10 2.55
CA ALA A 267 -11.10 -21.14 1.81
C ALA A 267 -10.89 -22.51 1.14
N GLY A 268 -10.42 -22.52 -0.12
CA GLY A 268 -10.12 -23.74 -0.85
C GLY A 268 -9.80 -23.50 -2.33
N GLY A 269 -9.08 -24.43 -2.94
CA GLY A 269 -8.71 -24.36 -4.36
C GLY A 269 -7.42 -23.60 -4.64
N SER A 270 -7.12 -23.42 -5.93
CA SER A 270 -5.94 -22.67 -6.43
C SER A 270 -6.31 -21.26 -6.85
N THR A 271 -5.33 -20.34 -6.94
CA THR A 271 -5.58 -18.92 -7.23
C THR A 271 -5.70 -18.67 -8.75
N ALA A 272 -6.84 -18.11 -9.21
CA ALA A 272 -7.09 -17.67 -10.59
C ALA A 272 -7.76 -16.27 -10.61
N GLY A 273 -6.99 -15.24 -10.28
CA GLY A 273 -7.51 -13.86 -10.08
C GLY A 273 -8.09 -13.19 -11.32
N GLY A 274 -7.58 -13.50 -12.55
CA GLY A 274 -7.97 -12.83 -13.77
C GLY A 274 -9.48 -12.91 -14.11
N ALA A 275 -10.07 -14.11 -14.01
CA ALA A 275 -11.51 -14.29 -14.26
C ALA A 275 -12.37 -13.61 -13.17
N GLY A 276 -11.87 -13.54 -11.94
CA GLY A 276 -12.56 -12.88 -10.82
C GLY A 276 -12.71 -11.38 -11.06
N ILE A 277 -11.65 -10.70 -11.46
CA ILE A 277 -11.69 -9.26 -11.68
C ILE A 277 -12.58 -8.87 -12.86
N GLU A 278 -12.56 -9.65 -13.96
CA GLU A 278 -13.45 -9.44 -15.09
C GLU A 278 -14.93 -9.57 -14.68
N LEU A 279 -15.27 -10.59 -13.89
CA LEU A 279 -16.61 -10.79 -13.37
C LEU A 279 -17.02 -9.65 -12.42
N ALA A 280 -16.14 -9.22 -11.53
CA ALA A 280 -16.41 -8.10 -10.62
C ALA A 280 -16.70 -6.80 -11.39
N TYR A 281 -15.90 -6.49 -12.43
CA TYR A 281 -16.17 -5.32 -13.27
C TYR A 281 -17.48 -5.44 -14.04
N LYS A 282 -17.81 -6.63 -14.56
CA LYS A 282 -19.09 -6.86 -15.23
C LYS A 282 -20.27 -6.60 -14.29
N ILE A 283 -20.26 -7.14 -13.08
CA ILE A 283 -21.32 -6.93 -12.09
C ILE A 283 -21.40 -5.44 -11.70
N SER A 284 -20.26 -4.77 -11.55
CA SER A 284 -20.23 -3.34 -11.25
C SER A 284 -20.83 -2.50 -12.38
N GLU A 285 -20.57 -2.83 -13.66
CA GLU A 285 -21.15 -2.15 -14.83
C GLU A 285 -22.67 -2.39 -14.92
N GLU A 286 -23.14 -3.63 -14.69
CA GLU A 286 -24.56 -3.98 -14.72
C GLU A 286 -25.38 -3.25 -13.65
N ASN A 287 -24.73 -2.89 -12.53
CA ASN A 287 -25.35 -2.18 -11.39
C ASN A 287 -24.85 -0.75 -11.23
N PHE A 288 -24.27 -0.16 -12.27
CA PHE A 288 -23.65 1.16 -12.24
C PHE A 288 -24.64 2.25 -11.79
N ILE A 289 -24.24 3.02 -10.78
CA ILE A 289 -25.00 4.16 -10.27
C ILE A 289 -24.40 5.43 -10.85
N LYS A 290 -25.15 6.08 -11.75
CA LYS A 290 -24.71 7.35 -12.34
C LYS A 290 -24.62 8.44 -11.27
N GLY A 291 -23.43 9.07 -11.15
CA GLY A 291 -23.15 10.06 -10.10
C GLY A 291 -22.98 9.44 -8.72
N GLY A 292 -22.99 8.10 -8.61
CA GLY A 292 -22.68 7.35 -7.39
C GLY A 292 -21.21 6.93 -7.32
N ASN A 293 -20.84 6.35 -6.20
CA ASN A 293 -19.53 5.73 -6.02
C ASN A 293 -19.59 4.26 -6.47
N ASN A 294 -18.97 3.94 -7.61
CA ASN A 294 -18.87 2.58 -8.13
C ASN A 294 -17.46 2.05 -7.89
N ARG A 295 -17.33 1.00 -7.08
CA ARG A 295 -16.02 0.57 -6.63
C ARG A 295 -15.91 -0.95 -6.45
N ILE A 296 -14.79 -1.49 -6.89
CA ILE A 296 -14.36 -2.85 -6.54
C ILE A 296 -13.45 -2.77 -5.32
N ILE A 297 -13.66 -3.66 -4.36
CA ILE A 297 -12.80 -3.83 -3.18
C ILE A 297 -12.19 -5.23 -3.28
N LEU A 298 -10.94 -5.29 -3.71
CA LEU A 298 -10.16 -6.52 -3.82
C LEU A 298 -9.57 -6.87 -2.44
N CYS A 299 -9.83 -8.08 -1.95
CA CYS A 299 -9.25 -8.62 -0.71
C CYS A 299 -8.45 -9.88 -1.04
N THR A 300 -7.14 -9.88 -0.77
CA THR A 300 -6.23 -10.98 -1.11
C THR A 300 -5.05 -11.04 -0.15
N ASP A 301 -4.36 -12.18 -0.07
CA ASP A 301 -3.10 -12.33 0.67
C ASP A 301 -1.85 -11.94 -0.17
N GLY A 302 -2.06 -11.31 -1.32
CA GLY A 302 -1.00 -10.80 -2.20
C GLY A 302 -0.66 -11.74 -3.36
N ASP A 303 -1.11 -13.00 -3.35
CA ASP A 303 -0.89 -13.93 -4.46
C ASP A 303 -1.96 -13.76 -5.56
N PHE A 304 -2.12 -12.53 -6.02
CA PHE A 304 -3.04 -12.22 -7.12
C PHE A 304 -2.42 -12.65 -8.46
N ASN A 305 -2.45 -13.96 -8.71
CA ASN A 305 -1.78 -14.57 -9.84
C ASN A 305 -2.63 -14.49 -11.11
N VAL A 306 -2.31 -13.55 -11.98
CA VAL A 306 -3.00 -13.35 -13.29
C VAL A 306 -2.22 -13.91 -14.47
N GLY A 307 -1.06 -14.55 -14.24
CA GLY A 307 -0.15 -15.08 -15.27
C GLY A 307 0.65 -13.96 -15.99
N ALA A 308 1.85 -14.28 -16.46
CA ALA A 308 2.80 -13.30 -17.00
C ALA A 308 2.31 -12.55 -18.28
N SER A 309 1.43 -13.16 -19.08
CA SER A 309 0.86 -12.54 -20.29
C SER A 309 -0.35 -11.65 -20.03
N SER A 310 -0.89 -11.67 -18.82
CA SER A 310 -2.13 -11.00 -18.43
C SER A 310 -1.93 -9.72 -17.62
N SER A 311 -0.73 -9.44 -17.09
CA SER A 311 -0.47 -8.24 -16.27
C SER A 311 -0.74 -6.94 -17.06
N ALA A 312 -0.23 -6.80 -18.29
CA ALA A 312 -0.49 -5.63 -19.13
C ALA A 312 -1.98 -5.52 -19.50
N HIS A 313 -2.64 -6.65 -19.81
CA HIS A 313 -4.08 -6.69 -20.11
C HIS A 313 -4.91 -6.29 -18.89
N LEU A 314 -4.52 -6.76 -17.69
CA LEU A 314 -5.18 -6.40 -16.44
C LEU A 314 -5.07 -4.89 -16.17
N THR A 315 -3.86 -4.33 -16.30
CA THR A 315 -3.66 -2.87 -16.14
C THR A 315 -4.54 -2.08 -17.12
N GLN A 316 -4.56 -2.47 -18.40
CA GLN A 316 -5.40 -1.83 -19.42
C GLN A 316 -6.90 -1.97 -19.11
N LEU A 317 -7.34 -3.12 -18.60
CA LEU A 317 -8.73 -3.33 -18.16
C LEU A 317 -9.08 -2.35 -17.03
N ILE A 318 -8.26 -2.32 -15.96
CA ILE A 318 -8.48 -1.45 -14.80
C ILE A 318 -8.55 0.02 -15.24
N GLU A 319 -7.58 0.51 -16.03
CA GLU A 319 -7.57 1.87 -16.54
C GLU A 319 -8.81 2.19 -17.40
N SER A 320 -9.25 1.25 -18.25
CA SER A 320 -10.45 1.43 -19.05
C SER A 320 -11.73 1.55 -18.22
N LYS A 321 -11.82 0.81 -17.10
CA LYS A 321 -12.97 0.83 -16.19
C LYS A 321 -12.94 2.05 -15.27
N ARG A 322 -11.76 2.43 -14.80
CA ARG A 322 -11.53 3.70 -14.09
C ARG A 322 -12.05 4.90 -14.91
N ASN A 323 -11.71 4.95 -16.19
CA ASN A 323 -12.16 6.01 -17.10
C ASN A 323 -13.69 6.04 -17.30
N LYS A 324 -14.39 4.96 -16.93
CA LYS A 324 -15.85 4.88 -16.89
C LYS A 324 -16.45 5.18 -15.51
N GLY A 325 -15.61 5.49 -14.52
CA GLY A 325 -16.02 5.81 -13.16
C GLY A 325 -16.21 4.57 -12.26
N ILE A 326 -15.54 3.45 -12.55
CA ILE A 326 -15.49 2.27 -11.67
C ILE A 326 -14.07 2.15 -11.13
N TYR A 327 -13.91 2.41 -9.84
CA TYR A 327 -12.64 2.45 -9.14
C TYR A 327 -12.27 1.10 -8.52
N LEU A 328 -10.99 0.92 -8.13
CA LEU A 328 -10.52 -0.31 -7.51
C LEU A 328 -9.66 0.01 -6.28
N THR A 329 -10.14 -0.43 -5.11
CA THR A 329 -9.37 -0.42 -3.85
C THR A 329 -8.81 -1.82 -3.61
N ALA A 330 -7.56 -1.90 -3.16
CA ALA A 330 -6.90 -3.16 -2.83
C ALA A 330 -6.62 -3.23 -1.33
N LEU A 331 -7.08 -4.32 -0.71
CA LEU A 331 -6.86 -4.61 0.70
C LEU A 331 -6.06 -5.90 0.81
N GLY A 332 -4.84 -5.78 1.32
CA GLY A 332 -3.96 -6.90 1.55
C GLY A 332 -4.15 -7.51 2.94
N TYR A 333 -4.08 -8.83 3.04
CA TYR A 333 -4.22 -9.60 4.27
C TYR A 333 -3.12 -10.66 4.40
N GLY A 334 -2.88 -11.15 5.61
CA GLY A 334 -1.97 -12.26 5.82
C GLY A 334 -0.49 -11.90 5.76
N MET A 335 0.38 -12.91 5.64
CA MET A 335 1.85 -12.75 5.64
C MET A 335 2.53 -13.91 4.90
N GLY A 336 3.86 -13.75 4.64
CA GLY A 336 4.73 -14.80 4.07
C GLY A 336 4.79 -14.82 2.55
N ASN A 337 3.75 -14.42 1.85
CA ASN A 337 3.63 -14.46 0.35
C ASN A 337 3.19 -13.11 -0.20
N TYR A 338 3.14 -12.10 0.67
CA TYR A 338 2.60 -10.80 0.40
C TYR A 338 3.37 -10.04 -0.70
N LYS A 339 2.65 -9.49 -1.68
CA LYS A 339 3.20 -8.75 -2.83
C LYS A 339 2.71 -7.30 -2.79
N ASP A 340 3.30 -6.51 -1.91
CA ASP A 340 3.00 -5.09 -1.67
C ASP A 340 2.89 -4.30 -2.98
N ASN A 341 3.94 -4.31 -3.80
CA ASN A 341 4.03 -3.56 -5.04
C ASN A 341 2.92 -3.89 -6.06
N THR A 342 2.44 -5.13 -6.08
CA THR A 342 1.40 -5.52 -7.03
C THR A 342 0.06 -4.92 -6.63
N LEU A 343 -0.28 -4.96 -5.35
CA LEU A 343 -1.55 -4.43 -4.85
C LEU A 343 -1.59 -2.89 -4.91
N GLU A 344 -0.49 -2.24 -4.55
CA GLU A 344 -0.29 -0.80 -4.71
C GLU A 344 -0.50 -0.39 -6.18
N LEU A 345 0.19 -1.05 -7.13
CA LEU A 345 0.04 -0.77 -8.56
C LEU A 345 -1.41 -0.94 -9.05
N LEU A 346 -2.12 -1.98 -8.62
CA LEU A 346 -3.51 -2.19 -9.03
C LEU A 346 -4.44 -1.11 -8.49
N ALA A 347 -4.25 -0.69 -7.25
CA ALA A 347 -5.01 0.40 -6.64
C ALA A 347 -4.73 1.73 -7.36
N ASP A 348 -3.47 2.09 -7.60
CA ASP A 348 -3.06 3.29 -8.34
C ASP A 348 -3.72 3.34 -9.73
N LYS A 349 -3.62 2.23 -10.50
CA LYS A 349 -4.23 2.14 -11.83
C LYS A 349 -5.75 2.20 -11.79
N GLY A 350 -6.35 1.86 -10.66
CA GLY A 350 -7.79 1.87 -10.42
C GLY A 350 -8.33 3.15 -9.78
N ASN A 351 -7.52 4.19 -9.56
CA ASN A 351 -7.87 5.38 -8.77
C ASN A 351 -8.55 4.98 -7.43
N GLY A 352 -7.93 4.06 -6.73
CA GLY A 352 -8.37 3.60 -5.42
C GLY A 352 -7.23 3.70 -4.43
N ASN A 353 -7.44 3.18 -3.23
CA ASN A 353 -6.47 3.17 -2.16
C ASN A 353 -5.94 1.76 -1.94
N TYR A 354 -4.69 1.65 -1.55
CA TYR A 354 -4.11 0.42 -1.05
C TYR A 354 -3.98 0.50 0.48
N ALA A 355 -4.35 -0.58 1.17
CA ALA A 355 -4.11 -0.74 2.60
C ALA A 355 -3.76 -2.18 2.94
N TYR A 356 -2.92 -2.37 3.95
CA TYR A 356 -2.62 -3.67 4.51
C TYR A 356 -3.31 -3.85 5.86
N ILE A 357 -4.17 -4.85 5.95
CA ILE A 357 -4.99 -5.15 7.12
C ILE A 357 -4.34 -6.27 7.91
N ASP A 358 -3.60 -5.94 8.95
CA ASP A 358 -2.93 -6.90 9.84
C ASP A 358 -3.84 -7.37 10.98
N ASP A 359 -4.79 -6.52 11.40
CA ASP A 359 -5.75 -6.84 12.45
C ASP A 359 -7.12 -6.13 12.26
N ILE A 360 -8.05 -6.41 13.17
CA ILE A 360 -9.41 -5.85 13.13
C ILE A 360 -9.45 -4.34 13.44
N SER A 361 -8.45 -3.81 14.15
CA SER A 361 -8.34 -2.38 14.46
C SER A 361 -7.97 -1.60 13.21
N GLU A 362 -7.08 -2.16 12.38
CA GLU A 362 -6.74 -1.60 11.07
C GLU A 362 -7.93 -1.68 10.12
N ALA A 363 -8.64 -2.82 10.10
CA ALA A 363 -9.88 -2.92 9.32
C ALA A 363 -10.90 -1.84 9.73
N LYS A 364 -11.06 -1.58 11.03
CA LYS A 364 -11.93 -0.50 11.52
C LYS A 364 -11.44 0.88 11.07
N LYS A 365 -10.12 1.12 11.12
CA LYS A 365 -9.52 2.38 10.64
C LYS A 365 -9.88 2.63 9.18
N VAL A 366 -9.53 1.69 8.31
CA VAL A 366 -9.66 1.84 6.84
C VAL A 366 -11.12 1.83 6.39
N LEU A 367 -11.93 0.90 6.91
CA LEU A 367 -13.28 0.64 6.39
C LEU A 367 -14.40 1.37 7.15
N VAL A 368 -14.11 1.95 8.32
CA VAL A 368 -15.11 2.68 9.11
C VAL A 368 -14.68 4.12 9.35
N ASN A 369 -13.52 4.33 10.00
CA ASN A 369 -13.10 5.67 10.41
C ASN A 369 -12.71 6.53 9.20
N GLU A 370 -12.08 5.93 8.19
CA GLU A 370 -11.62 6.57 6.95
C GLU A 370 -12.52 6.25 5.74
N MET A 371 -13.68 5.64 5.97
CA MET A 371 -14.59 5.24 4.89
C MET A 371 -14.94 6.39 3.94
N ALA A 372 -15.18 7.60 4.47
CA ALA A 372 -15.49 8.76 3.66
C ALA A 372 -14.31 9.18 2.78
N SER A 373 -13.08 9.12 3.27
CA SER A 373 -11.86 9.44 2.51
C SER A 373 -11.55 8.36 1.46
N THR A 374 -11.77 7.10 1.80
CA THR A 374 -11.54 5.96 0.90
C THR A 374 -12.56 5.91 -0.24
N LEU A 375 -13.82 6.26 0.04
CA LEU A 375 -14.91 6.12 -0.94
C LEU A 375 -15.17 7.38 -1.77
N TYR A 376 -14.86 8.57 -1.27
CA TYR A 376 -15.23 9.84 -1.92
C TYR A 376 -14.06 10.79 -2.05
N ALA A 377 -13.53 10.93 -3.26
CA ALA A 377 -12.54 11.97 -3.57
C ALA A 377 -13.20 13.35 -3.62
N VAL A 378 -12.55 14.38 -3.06
CA VAL A 378 -12.93 15.79 -3.20
C VAL A 378 -12.07 16.52 -4.24
N ALA A 379 -10.90 15.98 -4.53
CA ALA A 379 -10.02 16.40 -5.61
C ALA A 379 -9.33 15.19 -6.22
N LYS A 380 -9.07 15.23 -7.51
CA LYS A 380 -8.31 14.21 -8.25
C LYS A 380 -7.12 14.86 -8.96
N ASP A 381 -6.14 14.05 -9.35
CA ASP A 381 -4.90 14.50 -10.02
C ASP A 381 -4.19 15.64 -9.27
N VAL A 382 -4.08 15.50 -7.94
CA VAL A 382 -3.46 16.53 -7.10
C VAL A 382 -1.94 16.44 -7.18
N LYS A 383 -1.32 17.49 -7.72
CA LYS A 383 0.13 17.61 -7.90
C LYS A 383 0.65 18.79 -7.08
N LEU A 384 1.78 18.58 -6.42
CA LEU A 384 2.54 19.62 -5.78
C LEU A 384 3.83 19.89 -6.54
N GLN A 385 4.14 21.17 -6.68
CA GLN A 385 5.45 21.62 -7.14
C GLN A 385 5.95 22.73 -6.21
N ILE A 386 7.07 22.48 -5.55
CA ILE A 386 7.68 23.42 -4.64
C ILE A 386 8.77 24.19 -5.38
N GLU A 387 8.67 25.51 -5.38
CA GLU A 387 9.69 26.39 -5.90
C GLU A 387 10.49 27.02 -4.75
N PHE A 388 11.77 26.71 -4.67
CA PHE A 388 12.65 27.18 -3.61
C PHE A 388 13.38 28.46 -3.99
N ASN A 389 13.38 29.44 -3.08
CA ASN A 389 14.12 30.68 -3.26
C ASN A 389 15.60 30.49 -2.94
N PRO A 390 16.51 30.54 -3.94
CA PRO A 390 17.93 30.35 -3.73
C PRO A 390 18.62 31.46 -2.91
N ALA A 391 17.94 32.58 -2.69
CA ALA A 391 18.43 33.64 -1.81
C ALA A 391 18.37 33.25 -0.32
N HIS A 392 17.47 32.35 0.04
CA HIS A 392 17.21 31.94 1.42
C HIS A 392 17.55 30.47 1.67
N ILE A 393 17.47 29.61 0.66
CA ILE A 393 17.68 28.17 0.77
C ILE A 393 18.91 27.76 -0.04
N LYS A 394 19.87 27.16 0.63
CA LYS A 394 21.12 26.65 0.07
C LYS A 394 20.95 25.27 -0.56
N ALA A 395 20.17 24.39 0.11
CA ALA A 395 19.81 23.07 -0.39
C ALA A 395 18.49 22.61 0.26
N TYR A 396 17.81 21.68 -0.42
CA TYR A 396 16.58 21.07 0.07
C TYR A 396 16.53 19.57 -0.25
N ARG A 397 15.76 18.81 0.53
CA ARG A 397 15.51 17.39 0.34
C ARG A 397 14.08 17.07 0.74
N LEU A 398 13.31 16.42 -0.13
CA LEU A 398 12.01 15.85 0.25
C LEU A 398 12.25 14.59 1.11
N ILE A 399 11.51 14.44 2.19
CA ILE A 399 11.56 13.26 3.07
C ILE A 399 10.43 12.32 2.67
N GLY A 400 10.79 11.12 2.20
CA GLY A 400 9.83 10.19 1.62
C GLY A 400 9.39 10.57 0.20
N TYR A 401 8.32 9.98 -0.29
CA TYR A 401 7.74 10.21 -1.63
C TYR A 401 8.67 9.83 -2.81
N GLU A 402 9.65 8.97 -2.58
CA GLU A 402 10.64 8.59 -3.60
C GLU A 402 10.01 7.97 -4.84
N ASN A 403 8.95 7.18 -4.67
CA ASN A 403 8.18 6.55 -5.76
C ASN A 403 7.03 7.43 -6.28
N ARG A 404 6.83 8.63 -5.71
CA ARG A 404 5.78 9.60 -6.09
C ARG A 404 6.34 10.86 -6.74
N LEU A 405 7.65 10.88 -7.03
CA LEU A 405 8.29 12.01 -7.72
C LEU A 405 7.78 12.11 -9.17
N LEU A 406 7.58 13.34 -9.62
CA LEU A 406 7.18 13.69 -10.97
C LEU A 406 8.26 14.57 -11.63
N ASN A 407 8.35 14.52 -12.95
CA ASN A 407 9.17 15.50 -13.66
C ASN A 407 8.53 16.89 -13.53
N LYS A 408 9.34 17.94 -13.58
CA LYS A 408 8.85 19.32 -13.46
C LYS A 408 7.82 19.68 -14.56
N GLU A 409 7.93 19.07 -15.73
CA GLU A 409 7.02 19.22 -16.88
C GLU A 409 5.65 18.57 -16.63
N ASP A 410 5.63 17.45 -15.88
CA ASP A 410 4.40 16.70 -15.56
C ASP A 410 3.42 17.52 -14.70
N PHE A 411 3.91 18.58 -14.02
CA PHE A 411 3.06 19.47 -13.22
C PHE A 411 1.98 20.15 -14.05
N LYS A 412 2.28 20.53 -15.29
CA LYS A 412 1.33 21.20 -16.21
C LYS A 412 0.62 20.23 -17.16
N ASP A 413 1.01 18.98 -17.16
CA ASP A 413 0.41 17.96 -18.02
C ASP A 413 -0.83 17.36 -17.34
N ASP A 414 -2.01 17.72 -17.88
CA ASP A 414 -3.30 17.24 -17.37
C ASP A 414 -3.60 15.79 -17.78
N THR A 415 -2.76 15.16 -18.61
CA THR A 415 -2.87 13.74 -18.97
C THR A 415 -2.13 12.82 -18.00
N LYS A 416 -1.23 13.39 -17.20
CA LYS A 416 -0.49 12.65 -16.17
C LYS A 416 -1.37 12.46 -14.94
N ASP A 417 -1.59 11.21 -14.62
CA ASP A 417 -2.28 10.76 -13.42
C ASP A 417 -1.50 11.16 -12.16
N ALA A 418 -2.21 11.52 -11.10
CA ALA A 418 -1.65 11.87 -9.81
C ALA A 418 -2.66 11.51 -8.70
N GLY A 419 -2.24 11.67 -7.45
CA GLY A 419 -3.00 11.19 -6.30
C GLY A 419 -4.35 11.87 -6.13
N GLU A 420 -5.24 11.16 -5.46
CA GLU A 420 -6.57 11.60 -5.10
C GLU A 420 -6.63 12.07 -3.65
N LEU A 421 -7.38 13.12 -3.40
CA LEU A 421 -7.60 13.60 -2.05
C LEU A 421 -9.01 13.25 -1.59
N GLY A 422 -9.12 12.31 -0.68
CA GLY A 422 -10.37 11.83 -0.13
C GLY A 422 -11.02 12.81 0.85
N ALA A 423 -12.34 12.73 1.02
CA ALA A 423 -13.09 13.61 1.88
C ALA A 423 -12.67 13.53 3.36
N GLY A 424 -12.28 14.66 3.93
CA GLY A 424 -11.81 14.77 5.31
C GLY A 424 -10.39 14.24 5.54
N HIS A 425 -9.74 13.69 4.53
CA HIS A 425 -8.36 13.20 4.60
C HIS A 425 -7.38 14.37 4.77
N CYS A 426 -6.22 14.11 5.38
CA CYS A 426 -5.10 15.03 5.41
C CYS A 426 -3.86 14.37 4.81
N VAL A 427 -3.09 15.15 4.09
CA VAL A 427 -1.80 14.73 3.53
C VAL A 427 -0.70 15.63 4.06
N THR A 428 0.41 15.02 4.47
CA THR A 428 1.56 15.71 5.05
C THR A 428 2.81 15.38 4.26
N ALA A 429 3.49 16.41 3.75
CA ALA A 429 4.83 16.29 3.17
C ALA A 429 5.80 17.16 3.95
N VAL A 430 7.05 16.72 4.06
CA VAL A 430 8.07 17.45 4.81
C VAL A 430 9.35 17.56 4.00
N TYR A 431 9.84 18.78 3.87
CA TYR A 431 11.16 19.06 3.31
C TYR A 431 12.17 19.36 4.41
N GLU A 432 13.34 18.80 4.30
CA GLU A 432 14.52 19.21 5.05
C GLU A 432 15.29 20.24 4.21
N ILE A 433 15.53 21.41 4.77
CA ILE A 433 16.19 22.50 4.07
C ILE A 433 17.44 22.97 4.82
N ILE A 434 18.46 23.38 4.08
CA ILE A 434 19.67 24.02 4.59
C ILE A 434 19.56 25.51 4.26
N PRO A 435 19.39 26.41 5.27
CA PRO A 435 19.35 27.84 5.04
C PRO A 435 20.68 28.37 4.48
N THR A 436 20.66 29.46 3.69
CA THR A 436 21.88 30.09 3.17
C THR A 436 22.82 30.59 4.27
N ALA A 437 22.28 30.92 5.45
CA ALA A 437 23.08 31.30 6.62
C ALA A 437 23.76 30.11 7.31
N SER A 438 23.40 28.87 6.98
CA SER A 438 24.02 27.67 7.55
C SER A 438 25.43 27.46 7.04
N LYS A 439 26.34 27.06 7.95
CA LYS A 439 27.71 26.67 7.64
C LYS A 439 27.83 25.24 7.15
N GLU A 440 26.74 24.49 7.11
CA GLU A 440 26.77 23.11 6.65
C GLU A 440 27.24 23.04 5.20
N PRO A 441 28.22 22.16 4.89
CA PRO A 441 28.69 22.00 3.52
C PRO A 441 27.61 21.31 2.68
N ILE A 442 27.49 21.73 1.43
CA ILE A 442 26.69 21.01 0.42
C ILE A 442 27.64 20.58 -0.70
N PRO A 443 27.28 19.58 -1.50
CA PRO A 443 28.03 19.27 -2.71
C PRO A 443 28.17 20.53 -3.58
N GLU A 444 29.41 20.87 -3.94
CA GLU A 444 29.66 22.00 -4.83
C GLU A 444 29.15 21.65 -6.23
N LEU A 445 28.58 22.64 -6.88
CA LEU A 445 28.17 22.53 -8.28
C LEU A 445 29.33 23.07 -9.13
N ASP A 446 29.69 22.34 -10.18
CA ASP A 446 30.63 22.83 -11.17
C ASP A 446 30.11 24.10 -11.86
N GLU A 447 31.03 25.01 -12.19
CA GLU A 447 30.67 26.19 -12.99
C GLU A 447 30.19 25.75 -14.38
N LEU A 448 29.03 26.26 -14.78
CA LEU A 448 28.45 25.93 -16.07
C LEU A 448 29.09 26.78 -17.19
N LYS A 449 29.65 26.12 -18.21
CA LYS A 449 30.27 26.77 -19.36
C LYS A 449 29.28 27.55 -20.23
N TYR A 450 28.05 27.13 -20.29
CA TYR A 450 27.05 27.62 -21.26
C TYR A 450 25.88 28.34 -20.61
N GLN A 451 25.85 28.48 -19.30
CA GLN A 451 24.76 29.09 -18.56
C GLN A 451 25.26 29.83 -17.33
N ASP A 452 24.88 31.08 -17.17
CA ASP A 452 25.08 31.85 -15.94
C ASP A 452 23.91 31.58 -14.98
N ILE A 453 24.25 31.11 -13.79
CA ILE A 453 23.27 30.96 -12.70
C ILE A 453 23.37 32.19 -11.80
N LYS A 454 22.38 33.07 -11.88
CA LYS A 454 22.27 34.27 -11.04
C LYS A 454 20.97 34.30 -10.28
N ILE A 455 21.04 34.63 -8.99
CA ILE A 455 19.85 34.90 -8.18
C ILE A 455 19.29 36.25 -8.62
N SER A 456 18.01 36.31 -8.98
CA SER A 456 17.36 37.55 -9.40
C SER A 456 17.25 38.55 -8.25
N ASP A 457 17.11 39.82 -8.57
CA ASP A 457 16.90 40.88 -7.56
C ASP A 457 15.55 40.73 -6.86
N GLU A 458 14.55 40.21 -7.55
CA GLU A 458 13.23 39.87 -7.00
C GLU A 458 13.37 38.79 -5.92
N ALA A 459 14.07 37.69 -6.20
CA ALA A 459 14.32 36.60 -5.26
C ALA A 459 15.06 37.09 -4.00
N ARG A 460 16.05 38.01 -4.16
CA ARG A 460 16.79 38.61 -3.04
C ARG A 460 15.93 39.52 -2.15
N LYS A 461 14.96 40.21 -2.74
CA LYS A 461 14.05 41.12 -2.04
C LYS A 461 12.82 40.45 -1.47
N SER A 462 12.48 39.27 -1.99
CA SER A 462 11.32 38.52 -1.53
C SER A 462 11.51 38.05 -0.09
N PRO A 463 10.53 38.21 0.80
CA PRO A 463 10.55 37.62 2.14
C PRO A 463 10.20 36.13 2.13
N GLU A 464 9.93 35.53 0.97
CA GLU A 464 9.49 34.16 0.80
C GLU A 464 10.67 33.19 0.70
N ALA A 465 10.67 32.13 1.50
CA ALA A 465 11.64 31.05 1.41
C ALA A 465 11.35 30.12 0.24
N LEU A 466 10.06 29.85 -0.01
CA LEU A 466 9.59 28.96 -1.07
C LEU A 466 8.12 29.24 -1.38
N THR A 467 7.66 28.74 -2.52
CA THR A 467 6.23 28.76 -2.91
C THR A 467 5.74 27.34 -3.13
N VAL A 468 4.63 27.00 -2.48
CA VAL A 468 3.90 25.74 -2.70
C VAL A 468 2.92 25.96 -3.84
N LYS A 469 3.18 25.36 -5.00
CA LYS A 469 2.28 25.38 -6.16
C LYS A 469 1.48 24.11 -6.19
N LEU A 470 0.18 24.21 -6.44
CA LEU A 470 -0.75 23.08 -6.51
C LEU A 470 -1.52 23.12 -7.81
N ARG A 471 -1.81 21.93 -8.32
CA ARG A 471 -2.80 21.70 -9.41
C ARG A 471 -3.67 20.53 -9.01
N TYR A 472 -4.96 20.65 -9.24
CA TYR A 472 -5.92 19.59 -8.96
C TYR A 472 -7.13 19.71 -9.89
N LYS A 473 -7.90 18.65 -10.05
CA LYS A 473 -9.19 18.62 -10.74
C LYS A 473 -10.31 18.39 -9.72
N LEU A 474 -11.47 18.95 -9.98
CA LEU A 474 -12.69 18.53 -9.26
C LEU A 474 -13.11 17.13 -9.73
N PRO A 475 -13.80 16.32 -8.92
CA PRO A 475 -14.18 14.96 -9.29
C PRO A 475 -14.88 14.84 -10.64
N ASP A 476 -15.75 15.81 -10.98
CA ASP A 476 -16.56 15.83 -12.21
C ASP A 476 -15.95 16.71 -13.31
N SER A 477 -14.69 17.12 -13.19
CA SER A 477 -14.01 18.00 -14.17
C SER A 477 -12.70 17.39 -14.65
N ASP A 478 -12.38 17.62 -15.92
CA ASP A 478 -11.08 17.27 -16.50
C ASP A 478 -10.13 18.47 -16.61
N THR A 479 -10.57 19.64 -16.16
CA THR A 479 -9.77 20.86 -16.19
C THR A 479 -9.10 21.06 -14.83
N SER A 480 -7.78 21.22 -14.82
CA SER A 480 -7.02 21.52 -13.62
C SER A 480 -7.18 22.97 -13.16
N ILE A 481 -7.25 23.11 -11.85
CA ILE A 481 -7.30 24.39 -11.15
C ILE A 481 -5.94 24.61 -10.47
N PRO A 482 -5.14 25.59 -10.89
CA PRO A 482 -3.89 25.93 -10.22
C PRO A 482 -4.14 26.92 -9.08
N PHE A 483 -3.35 26.82 -7.99
CA PHE A 483 -3.21 27.86 -7.01
C PHE A 483 -1.85 27.76 -6.28
N GLU A 484 -1.45 28.84 -5.60
CA GLU A 484 -0.12 28.96 -5.00
C GLU A 484 -0.22 29.50 -3.57
N VAL A 485 0.67 29.01 -2.69
CA VAL A 485 0.78 29.45 -1.30
C VAL A 485 2.22 29.81 -1.02
N PRO A 486 2.55 31.09 -0.79
CA PRO A 486 3.89 31.51 -0.40
C PRO A 486 4.20 31.11 1.04
N VAL A 487 5.42 30.68 1.29
CA VAL A 487 5.95 30.36 2.62
C VAL A 487 7.03 31.36 2.99
N MET A 488 6.75 32.15 4.02
CA MET A 488 7.66 33.19 4.48
C MET A 488 8.95 32.60 5.06
N ASN A 489 10.08 33.28 4.85
CA ASN A 489 11.36 32.92 5.44
C ASN A 489 11.39 33.28 6.93
N LYS A 490 10.58 32.59 7.71
CA LYS A 490 10.44 32.77 9.17
C LYS A 490 10.51 31.42 9.85
N THR A 491 11.69 31.10 10.38
CA THR A 491 11.89 29.89 11.17
C THR A 491 11.31 30.07 12.58
N ILE A 492 10.46 29.14 12.99
CA ILE A 492 9.94 29.06 14.35
C ILE A 492 10.97 28.30 15.20
N HIS A 493 11.22 28.75 16.44
CA HIS A 493 12.03 28.00 17.38
C HIS A 493 11.32 26.72 17.79
N LEU A 494 12.07 25.63 17.96
CA LEU A 494 11.51 24.29 18.21
C LEU A 494 10.54 24.26 19.40
N GLU A 495 10.81 25.02 20.46
CA GLU A 495 9.97 25.16 21.65
C GLU A 495 8.59 25.78 21.38
N ASN A 496 8.45 26.51 20.27
CA ASN A 496 7.22 27.18 19.84
C ASN A 496 6.60 26.48 18.61
N ALA A 497 7.18 25.39 18.14
CA ALA A 497 6.63 24.63 17.03
C ALA A 497 5.32 23.95 17.43
N SER A 498 4.44 23.76 16.45
CA SER A 498 3.13 23.15 16.70
C SER A 498 3.23 21.69 17.10
N GLU A 499 2.20 21.22 17.81
CA GLU A 499 2.03 19.80 18.14
C GLU A 499 2.06 18.92 16.87
N ASN A 500 1.40 19.36 15.79
CA ASN A 500 1.42 18.66 14.50
C ASN A 500 2.84 18.51 13.95
N TYR A 501 3.61 19.60 13.96
CA TYR A 501 5.01 19.58 13.49
C TYR A 501 5.86 18.63 14.33
N LEU A 502 5.81 18.76 15.65
CA LEU A 502 6.65 17.97 16.57
C LEU A 502 6.28 16.47 16.53
N PHE A 503 4.99 16.15 16.40
CA PHE A 503 4.56 14.77 16.22
C PHE A 503 5.00 14.21 14.87
N ALA A 504 4.87 14.95 13.77
CA ALA A 504 5.38 14.55 12.46
C ALA A 504 6.90 14.31 12.49
N CYS A 505 7.66 15.17 13.19
CA CYS A 505 9.09 14.96 13.41
C CYS A 505 9.38 13.63 14.13
N SER A 506 8.56 13.24 15.11
CA SER A 506 8.75 11.95 15.79
C SER A 506 8.54 10.76 14.86
N VAL A 507 7.52 10.83 14.00
CA VAL A 507 7.21 9.77 13.03
C VAL A 507 8.29 9.67 11.95
N ILE A 508 8.75 10.81 11.42
CA ILE A 508 9.87 10.87 10.48
C ILE A 508 11.12 10.27 11.12
N GLY A 509 11.43 10.68 12.36
CA GLY A 509 12.58 10.18 13.09
C GLY A 509 12.53 8.66 13.30
N TYR A 510 11.35 8.13 13.63
CA TYR A 510 11.12 6.69 13.74
C TYR A 510 11.44 5.96 12.42
N GLY A 511 10.91 6.45 11.29
CA GLY A 511 11.19 5.88 9.98
C GLY A 511 12.67 5.96 9.62
N MET A 512 13.34 7.11 9.86
CA MET A 512 14.76 7.30 9.60
C MET A 512 15.66 6.37 10.44
N LEU A 513 15.29 6.06 11.68
CA LEU A 513 16.02 5.10 12.51
C LEU A 513 15.85 3.67 12.02
N LEU A 514 14.64 3.28 11.62
CA LEU A 514 14.38 1.96 11.03
C LEU A 514 15.06 1.77 9.68
N GLN A 515 15.16 2.82 8.86
CA GLN A 515 15.90 2.82 7.59
C GLN A 515 17.42 2.83 7.75
N ASP A 516 17.94 3.07 8.96
CA ASP A 516 19.35 3.43 9.20
C ASP A 516 19.81 4.59 8.30
N SER A 517 18.98 5.62 8.20
CA SER A 517 19.18 6.73 7.26
C SER A 517 20.50 7.47 7.50
N GLN A 518 21.25 7.76 6.42
CA GLN A 518 22.45 8.59 6.46
C GLN A 518 22.19 10.03 6.93
N TYR A 519 20.94 10.48 6.91
CA TYR A 519 20.54 11.85 7.30
C TYR A 519 20.07 11.95 8.76
N LYS A 520 20.11 10.87 9.53
CA LYS A 520 19.65 10.82 10.92
C LYS A 520 20.40 11.74 11.89
N ALA A 521 21.64 12.16 11.54
CA ALA A 521 22.48 13.05 12.37
C ALA A 521 22.49 12.63 13.86
N ALA A 522 22.03 13.51 14.79
CA ALA A 522 21.95 13.25 16.22
C ALA A 522 20.67 12.51 16.66
N LEU A 523 19.83 12.06 15.73
CA LEU A 523 18.58 11.36 16.00
C LEU A 523 18.83 10.05 16.75
N ASN A 524 18.01 9.78 17.78
CA ASN A 524 18.02 8.56 18.55
C ASN A 524 16.61 8.23 19.08
N TRP A 525 16.43 7.03 19.61
CA TRP A 525 15.12 6.55 20.10
C TRP A 525 14.55 7.38 21.24
N ASP A 526 15.38 7.91 22.13
CA ASP A 526 14.93 8.75 23.24
C ASP A 526 14.34 10.06 22.72
N MET A 527 14.98 10.70 21.73
CA MET A 527 14.47 11.90 21.09
C MET A 527 13.12 11.62 20.38
N VAL A 528 13.03 10.53 19.63
CA VAL A 528 11.79 10.13 18.93
C VAL A 528 10.67 9.92 19.95
N LYS A 529 10.94 9.20 21.03
CA LYS A 529 9.97 8.94 22.10
C LYS A 529 9.54 10.20 22.84
N GLU A 530 10.48 11.09 23.14
CA GLU A 530 10.20 12.37 23.81
C GLU A 530 9.28 13.24 22.95
N LEU A 531 9.60 13.41 21.65
CA LEU A 531 8.79 14.17 20.71
C LEU A 531 7.38 13.58 20.61
N ALA A 532 7.24 12.26 20.44
CA ALA A 532 5.95 11.60 20.35
C ALA A 532 5.12 11.75 21.63
N THR A 533 5.74 11.53 22.81
CA THR A 533 5.04 11.55 24.10
C THR A 533 4.52 12.94 24.44
N LYS A 534 5.33 13.99 24.21
CA LYS A 534 4.97 15.37 24.53
C LYS A 534 3.92 15.95 23.58
N ASN A 535 3.78 15.36 22.37
CA ASN A 535 2.93 15.89 21.31
C ASN A 535 1.88 14.86 20.84
N ILE A 536 1.46 13.97 21.75
CA ILE A 536 0.46 12.95 21.44
C ILE A 536 -0.91 13.55 21.08
N GLY A 537 -1.24 14.71 21.63
CA GLY A 537 -2.47 15.43 21.37
C GLY A 537 -3.74 14.65 21.68
N LYS A 538 -4.80 14.93 20.92
CA LYS A 538 -6.07 14.22 21.04
C LYS A 538 -6.01 12.92 20.26
N ASP A 539 -5.92 11.79 20.97
CA ASP A 539 -5.81 10.44 20.41
C ASP A 539 -7.06 9.60 20.71
N THR A 540 -8.19 9.96 20.11
CA THR A 540 -9.49 9.33 20.39
C THR A 540 -9.52 7.84 20.03
N GLU A 541 -8.86 7.45 18.95
CA GLU A 541 -8.82 6.07 18.45
C GLU A 541 -7.62 5.27 18.97
N GLY A 542 -6.67 5.93 19.64
CA GLY A 542 -5.51 5.29 20.27
C GLY A 542 -4.32 4.99 19.36
N TYR A 543 -4.32 5.47 18.09
CA TYR A 543 -3.24 5.20 17.13
C TYR A 543 -1.90 5.79 17.55
N ARG A 544 -1.89 7.01 18.10
CA ARG A 544 -0.66 7.65 18.59
C ARG A 544 -0.13 7.00 19.87
N THR A 545 -1.03 6.51 20.72
CA THR A 545 -0.69 5.70 21.90
C THR A 545 -0.09 4.35 21.53
N GLU A 546 -0.59 3.72 20.46
CA GLU A 546 0.00 2.51 19.89
C GLU A 546 1.40 2.77 19.35
N PHE A 547 1.58 3.88 18.63
CA PHE A 547 2.88 4.29 18.08
C PHE A 547 3.97 4.39 19.15
N LEU A 548 3.66 4.91 20.35
CA LEU A 548 4.60 4.93 21.47
C LEU A 548 5.08 3.52 21.87
N LYS A 549 4.19 2.52 21.82
CA LYS A 549 4.56 1.13 22.08
C LYS A 549 5.46 0.56 20.98
N LEU A 550 5.22 0.92 19.74
CA LEU A 550 6.05 0.50 18.61
C LEU A 550 7.46 1.13 18.67
N ILE A 551 7.59 2.38 19.11
CA ILE A 551 8.89 3.01 19.36
C ILE A 551 9.68 2.20 20.38
N ASP A 552 9.06 1.86 21.52
CA ASP A 552 9.71 1.07 22.58
C ASP A 552 10.11 -0.33 22.12
N LEU A 553 9.28 -0.95 21.28
CA LEU A 553 9.53 -2.28 20.76
C LEU A 553 10.69 -2.27 19.74
N ALA A 554 10.68 -1.31 18.79
CA ALA A 554 11.73 -1.15 17.80
C ALA A 554 13.09 -0.84 18.46
N ALA A 555 13.12 0.06 19.45
CA ALA A 555 14.33 0.39 20.20
C ALA A 555 14.95 -0.85 20.88
N LYS A 556 14.12 -1.67 21.55
CA LYS A 556 14.57 -2.90 22.22
C LYS A 556 15.10 -3.94 21.23
N LEU A 557 14.43 -4.10 20.09
CA LEU A 557 14.86 -5.07 19.07
C LEU A 557 16.18 -4.65 18.43
N GLN A 558 16.36 -3.37 18.13
CA GLN A 558 17.63 -2.87 17.59
C GLN A 558 18.78 -3.00 18.59
N GLU A 559 18.54 -2.69 19.87
CA GLU A 559 19.53 -2.90 20.93
C GLU A 559 19.94 -4.39 21.05
N LYS A 560 18.97 -5.29 20.95
CA LYS A 560 19.22 -6.74 20.97
C LYS A 560 20.07 -7.16 19.78
N GLN A 561 19.74 -6.72 18.58
CA GLN A 561 20.50 -7.02 17.35
C GLN A 561 21.96 -6.55 17.48
N ILE A 562 22.19 -5.32 17.90
CA ILE A 562 23.55 -4.77 18.10
C ILE A 562 24.35 -5.59 19.13
N ARG A 563 23.70 -6.06 20.20
CA ARG A 563 24.37 -6.90 21.19
C ARG A 563 24.74 -8.27 20.64
N GLU A 564 23.91 -8.87 19.80
CA GLU A 564 24.15 -10.16 19.17
C GLU A 564 25.31 -10.04 18.17
N GLU A 565 25.32 -9.05 17.29
CA GLU A 565 26.40 -8.76 16.34
C GLU A 565 27.76 -8.55 17.05
N ASN A 566 27.78 -7.78 18.14
CA ASN A 566 28.98 -7.58 18.95
C ASN A 566 29.48 -8.84 19.65
N ARG A 567 28.59 -9.77 20.02
CA ARG A 567 28.95 -11.06 20.63
C ARG A 567 29.58 -12.01 19.61
N ASP A 568 29.07 -12.01 18.37
CA ASP A 568 29.61 -12.88 17.33
C ASP A 568 30.95 -12.36 16.82
N PHE A 569 31.10 -11.04 16.67
CA PHE A 569 32.39 -10.41 16.39
C PHE A 569 33.48 -10.78 17.42
N ASN A 570 33.13 -10.77 18.73
CA ASN A 570 34.06 -11.12 19.79
C ASN A 570 34.36 -12.65 19.91
N LYS A 571 33.64 -13.51 19.20
CA LYS A 571 33.94 -14.96 19.13
C LYS A 571 34.87 -15.34 17.96
N GLU A 572 34.94 -14.49 16.95
CA GLU A 572 35.81 -14.70 15.77
C GLU A 572 37.25 -14.21 16.00
N TYR A 573 37.51 -13.49 17.08
CA TYR A 573 38.83 -13.04 17.54
C TYR A 573 39.18 -13.63 18.91
#